data_6963182dd9f625b4e015458d757ebe2e
#
_entry.id   6963182dd9f625b4e015458d757ebe2e
#
_cell.length_a   1.000
_cell.length_b   1.000
_cell.length_c   1.000
_cell.angle_alpha   90.00
_cell.angle_beta   90.00
_cell.angle_gamma   90.00
#
_symmetry.space_group_name_H-M   'P 1'
#
loop_
_entity.id
_entity.type
_entity.pdbx_description
1 polymer ?
#
loop_
_entity_poly.entity_id
_entity_poly.type
_entity_poly.pdbx_seq_one_letter_code
_entity_poly.pdbx_strand_id
1 'polypeptide(L)'
;MTTSEKVAYLKGLAEGMEIDKDAKEGKLIGVIIDILEDMALDIEDLGENVLEFSEALDAISDDLAEVEEVVVEAAAEAVEE
;
A
#
# COMPACT_ATOMS: atom_id res chain seq x y z
N MET A 1 -15.36 1.42 -3.85
CA MET A 1 -14.48 1.15 -5.01
C MET A 1 -13.03 1.43 -4.63
N THR A 2 -12.15 0.52 -4.98
CA THR A 2 -10.71 0.73 -4.83
C THR A 2 -10.20 1.65 -5.94
N THR A 3 -8.98 2.15 -5.77
CA THR A 3 -8.34 2.98 -6.81
C THR A 3 -8.20 2.21 -8.12
N SER A 4 -7.81 0.94 -8.07
CA SER A 4 -7.71 0.07 -9.24
C SER A 4 -9.05 -0.09 -9.95
N GLU A 5 -10.13 -0.26 -9.20
CA GLU A 5 -11.48 -0.37 -9.77
C GLU A 5 -11.90 0.92 -10.44
N LYS A 6 -11.61 2.06 -9.82
CA LYS A 6 -11.91 3.38 -10.40
C LYS A 6 -11.13 3.61 -11.69
N VAL A 7 -9.87 3.23 -11.72
CA VAL A 7 -9.03 3.37 -12.92
C VAL A 7 -9.55 2.46 -14.04
N ALA A 8 -9.93 1.23 -13.71
CA ALA A 8 -10.52 0.30 -14.68
C ALA A 8 -11.83 0.86 -15.26
N TYR A 9 -12.65 1.47 -14.41
CA TYR A 9 -13.89 2.14 -14.84
C TYR A 9 -13.58 3.29 -15.80
N LEU A 10 -12.62 4.12 -15.45
CA LEU A 10 -12.21 5.25 -16.30
C LEU A 10 -11.71 4.77 -17.66
N LYS A 11 -10.89 3.72 -17.66
CA LYS A 11 -10.37 3.13 -18.89
C LYS A 11 -11.50 2.61 -19.78
N GLY A 12 -12.45 1.88 -19.20
CA GLY A 12 -13.62 1.39 -19.91
C GLY A 12 -14.49 2.51 -20.44
N LEU A 13 -14.66 3.57 -19.64
CA LEU A 13 -15.41 4.75 -20.05
C LEU A 13 -14.74 5.45 -21.23
N ALA A 14 -13.42 5.61 -21.19
CA ALA A 14 -12.66 6.22 -22.28
C ALA A 14 -12.80 5.42 -23.56
N GLU A 15 -12.75 4.08 -23.48
CA GLU A 15 -12.96 3.20 -24.62
C GLU A 15 -14.39 3.31 -25.16
N GLY A 16 -15.38 3.34 -24.24
CA GLY A 16 -16.80 3.46 -24.60
C GLY A 16 -17.15 4.80 -25.25
N MET A 17 -16.42 5.85 -24.92
CA MET A 17 -16.63 7.18 -25.53
C MET A 17 -15.94 7.32 -26.90
N GLU A 18 -15.22 6.30 -27.33
CA GLU A 18 -14.51 6.30 -28.62
C GLU A 18 -13.59 7.52 -28.79
N ILE A 19 -12.84 7.84 -27.76
CA ILE A 19 -11.88 8.94 -27.81
C ILE A 19 -10.86 8.68 -28.90
N ASP A 20 -10.66 9.69 -29.79
CA ASP A 20 -9.69 9.59 -30.88
C ASP A 20 -8.28 9.57 -30.31
N LYS A 21 -7.63 8.42 -30.36
CA LYS A 21 -6.28 8.22 -29.85
C LYS A 21 -5.20 8.97 -30.63
N ASP A 22 -5.54 9.40 -31.86
CA ASP A 22 -4.62 10.18 -32.70
C ASP A 22 -4.74 11.68 -32.44
N ALA A 23 -5.82 12.12 -31.81
CA ALA A 23 -6.00 13.51 -31.44
C ALA A 23 -5.07 13.85 -30.26
N LYS A 24 -4.69 15.12 -30.14
CA LYS A 24 -3.82 15.60 -29.06
C LYS A 24 -4.43 15.32 -27.68
N GLU A 25 -5.71 15.59 -27.52
CA GLU A 25 -6.45 15.34 -26.28
C GLU A 25 -6.53 13.86 -25.97
N GLY A 26 -6.75 13.02 -26.98
CA GLY A 26 -6.81 11.58 -26.84
C GLY A 26 -5.49 11.00 -26.39
N LYS A 27 -4.38 11.46 -26.95
CA LYS A 27 -3.03 11.05 -26.56
C LYS A 27 -2.74 11.45 -25.12
N LEU A 28 -3.10 12.66 -24.73
CA LEU A 28 -2.92 13.16 -23.38
C LEU A 28 -3.73 12.33 -22.38
N ILE A 29 -4.99 12.06 -22.70
CA ILE A 29 -5.86 11.24 -21.86
C ILE A 29 -5.29 9.83 -21.72
N GLY A 30 -4.80 9.24 -22.79
CA GLY A 30 -4.17 7.91 -22.77
C GLY A 30 -2.97 7.86 -21.83
N VAL A 31 -2.11 8.86 -21.88
CA VAL A 31 -0.94 8.95 -21.00
C VAL A 31 -1.39 9.11 -19.54
N ILE A 32 -2.39 9.95 -19.30
CA ILE A 32 -2.92 10.15 -17.95
C ILE A 32 -3.48 8.83 -17.40
N ILE A 33 -4.22 8.09 -18.19
CA ILE A 33 -4.78 6.79 -17.78
C ILE A 33 -3.65 5.80 -17.46
N ASP A 34 -2.61 5.76 -18.29
CA ASP A 34 -1.45 4.88 -18.05
C ASP A 34 -0.77 5.22 -16.73
N ILE A 35 -0.59 6.50 -16.44
CA ILE A 35 0.00 6.96 -15.18
C ILE A 35 -0.89 6.54 -14.00
N LEU A 36 -2.20 6.70 -14.13
CA LEU A 36 -3.14 6.30 -13.09
C LEU A 36 -3.12 4.79 -12.85
N GLU A 37 -2.98 3.99 -13.90
CA GLU A 37 -2.83 2.54 -13.78
C GLU A 37 -1.56 2.18 -13.00
N ASP A 38 -0.45 2.81 -13.34
CA ASP A 38 0.82 2.59 -12.64
C ASP A 38 0.71 2.99 -11.18
N MET A 39 0.08 4.13 -10.90
CA MET A 39 -0.14 4.58 -9.53
C MET A 39 -1.03 3.62 -8.74
N ALA A 40 -2.05 3.07 -9.38
CA ALA A 40 -2.94 2.09 -8.75
C ALA A 40 -2.20 0.80 -8.40
N LEU A 41 -1.33 0.32 -9.30
CA LEU A 41 -0.48 -0.83 -9.05
C LEU A 41 0.51 -0.57 -7.92
N ASP A 42 1.12 0.62 -7.90
CA ASP A 42 2.02 1.02 -6.83
C ASP A 42 1.33 1.05 -5.48
N ILE A 43 0.08 1.52 -5.44
CA ILE A 43 -0.73 1.54 -4.22
C ILE A 43 -1.04 0.12 -3.76
N GLU A 44 -1.37 -0.80 -4.67
CA GLU A 44 -1.60 -2.21 -4.34
C GLU A 44 -0.34 -2.86 -3.79
N ASP A 45 0.80 -2.63 -4.44
CA ASP A 45 2.10 -3.14 -3.98
C ASP A 45 2.45 -2.57 -2.60
N LEU A 46 2.20 -1.30 -2.38
CA LEU A 46 2.40 -0.66 -1.09
C LEU A 46 1.51 -1.30 -0.02
N GLY A 47 0.24 -1.60 -0.36
CA GLY A 47 -0.68 -2.28 0.54
C GLY A 47 -0.19 -3.66 0.93
N GLU A 48 0.33 -4.43 -0.01
CA GLU A 48 0.92 -5.75 0.24
C GLU A 48 2.16 -5.62 1.13
N ASN A 49 3.02 -4.65 0.84
CA ASN A 49 4.23 -4.39 1.65
C ASN A 49 3.85 -3.97 3.07
N VAL A 50 2.80 -3.17 3.23
CA VAL A 50 2.31 -2.76 4.55
C VAL A 50 1.78 -3.97 5.32
N LEU A 51 1.08 -4.89 4.67
CA LEU A 51 0.60 -6.13 5.30
C LEU A 51 1.77 -7.00 5.76
N GLU A 52 2.76 -7.20 4.90
CA GLU A 52 3.98 -7.96 5.25
C GLU A 52 4.71 -7.30 6.41
N PHE A 53 4.83 -5.98 6.37
CA PHE A 53 5.46 -5.21 7.43
C PHE A 53 4.67 -5.33 8.74
N SER A 54 3.35 -5.29 8.68
CA SER A 54 2.47 -5.45 9.84
C SER A 54 2.64 -6.84 10.47
N GLU A 55 2.70 -7.91 9.65
CA GLU A 55 2.95 -9.26 10.12
C GLU A 55 4.33 -9.37 10.78
N ALA A 56 5.35 -8.76 10.16
CA ALA A 56 6.69 -8.74 10.72
C ALA A 56 6.73 -7.96 12.04
N LEU A 57 6.01 -6.85 12.13
CA LEU A 57 5.90 -6.06 13.36
C LEU A 57 5.20 -6.85 14.47
N ASP A 58 4.17 -7.61 14.14
CA ASP A 58 3.47 -8.45 15.11
C ASP A 58 4.42 -9.50 15.70
N ALA A 59 5.21 -10.16 14.86
CA ALA A 59 6.22 -11.12 15.31
C ALA A 59 7.28 -10.45 16.18
N ILE A 60 7.76 -9.28 15.79
CA ILE A 60 8.73 -8.50 16.55
C ILE A 60 8.13 -8.03 17.87
N SER A 61 6.86 -7.62 17.89
CA SER A 61 6.16 -7.19 19.09
C SER A 61 6.04 -8.32 20.09
N ASP A 62 5.76 -9.54 19.65
CA ASP A 62 5.72 -10.73 20.53
C ASP A 62 7.08 -11.00 21.13
N ASP A 63 8.15 -10.94 20.34
CA ASP A 63 9.52 -11.12 20.81
C ASP A 63 9.92 -10.00 21.79
N LEU A 64 9.54 -8.75 21.49
CA LEU A 64 9.80 -7.61 22.35
C LEU A 64 9.06 -7.73 23.69
N ALA A 65 7.82 -8.22 23.66
CA ALA A 65 7.04 -8.40 24.87
C ALA A 65 7.73 -9.40 25.82
N GLU A 66 8.27 -10.50 25.29
CA GLU A 66 9.04 -11.47 26.06
C GLU A 66 10.32 -10.83 26.64
N VAL A 67 11.04 -10.03 25.83
CA VAL A 67 12.24 -9.36 26.27
C VAL A 67 11.91 -8.28 27.31
N GLU A 68 10.82 -7.55 27.14
CA GLU A 68 10.39 -6.55 28.12
C GLU A 68 10.08 -7.16 29.47
N GLU A 69 9.43 -8.32 29.51
CA GLU A 69 9.18 -9.04 30.75
C GLU A 69 10.47 -9.37 31.47
N VAL A 70 11.46 -9.90 30.75
CA VAL A 70 12.75 -10.26 31.33
C VAL A 70 13.48 -9.01 31.82
N VAL A 71 13.47 -7.93 31.07
CA VAL A 71 14.13 -6.68 31.43
C VAL A 71 13.46 -6.04 32.64
N VAL A 72 12.12 -6.05 32.71
CA VAL A 72 11.37 -5.49 33.84
C VAL A 72 11.65 -6.28 35.12
N GLU A 73 11.66 -7.59 35.02
CA GLU A 73 12.00 -8.46 36.16
C GLU A 73 13.43 -8.20 36.66
N ALA A 74 14.40 -8.11 35.76
CA ALA A 74 15.77 -7.82 36.10
C ALA A 74 15.93 -6.43 36.71
N ALA A 75 15.22 -5.42 36.16
CA ALA A 75 15.23 -4.07 36.69
C ALA A 75 14.58 -4.00 38.08
N ALA A 76 13.47 -4.72 38.28
CA ALA A 76 12.78 -4.81 39.56
C ALA A 76 13.68 -5.43 40.63
N GLU A 77 14.40 -6.51 40.30
CA GLU A 77 15.36 -7.14 41.20
C GLU A 77 16.51 -6.19 41.56
N ALA A 78 17.02 -5.44 40.57
CA ALA A 78 18.09 -4.45 40.79
C ALA A 78 17.63 -3.32 41.68
N VAL A 79 16.37 -2.89 41.56
CA VAL A 79 15.82 -1.77 42.37
C VAL A 79 15.59 -2.21 43.82
N GLU A 80 15.23 -3.46 44.05
CA GLU A 80 15.00 -4.00 45.39
C GLU A 80 16.27 -4.08 46.22
N GLU A 81 17.45 -4.06 45.61
CA GLU A 81 18.70 -4.02 46.29
C GLU A 81 19.03 -2.60 46.78
#